data_4bb4b5673ec8387f9be064e7f2a637c2
#
_entry.id   4bb4b5673ec8387f9be064e7f2a637c2
#
_cell.length_a   1.000
_cell.length_b   1.000
_cell.length_c   1.000
_cell.angle_alpha   90.00
_cell.angle_beta   90.00
_cell.angle_gamma   90.00
#
_symmetry.space_group_name_H-M   'P 1'
#
loop_
_entity.id
_entity.type
_entity.pdbx_description
1 polymer ?
#
loop_
_entity_poly.entity_id
_entity_poly.type
_entity_poly.pdbx_seq_one_letter_code
_entity_poly.pdbx_strand_id
1 'polypeptide(L)'
;LRDRDYYVEQPCATLAECLTVRAHAPQPMVIDELITGVGPFLQAWQAGAMDVVNIKISRVGGLTKARQIRDLCEGLGIVMTIEDSWGGDLATTAIAHLAGSTRPEFLFTSTDFNSYVDLSLADDAPRRRNGRLAVPTGPGLGIHVDERRLGSPILSLS
;
A
#
# COMPACT_ATOMS: atom_id res chain seq x y z
N LEU A 1 2.46 -15.08 -23.50
CA LEU A 1 2.76 -14.74 -22.08
C LEU A 1 2.35 -15.84 -21.09
N ARG A 2 1.53 -16.85 -21.51
CA ARG A 2 1.02 -17.90 -20.60
C ARG A 2 2.11 -18.71 -19.89
N ASP A 3 3.29 -18.83 -20.50
CA ASP A 3 4.43 -19.61 -19.99
C ASP A 3 5.44 -18.74 -19.20
N ARG A 4 5.04 -17.52 -18.82
CA ARG A 4 5.87 -16.62 -18.02
C ARG A 4 5.36 -16.55 -16.59
N ASP A 5 6.29 -16.47 -15.66
CA ASP A 5 6.02 -16.25 -14.23
C ASP A 5 5.89 -14.75 -13.96
N TYR A 6 4.65 -14.29 -13.72
CA TYR A 6 4.31 -12.89 -13.40
C TYR A 6 2.96 -12.83 -12.70
N TYR A 7 2.71 -11.74 -12.01
CA TYR A 7 1.40 -11.40 -11.48
C TYR A 7 0.64 -10.50 -12.46
N VAL A 8 -0.69 -10.66 -12.51
CA VAL A 8 -1.58 -9.76 -13.24
C VAL A 8 -2.17 -8.78 -12.24
N GLU A 9 -1.80 -7.50 -12.34
CA GLU A 9 -2.35 -6.47 -11.48
C GLU A 9 -3.54 -5.81 -12.15
N GLN A 10 -4.68 -5.88 -11.51
CA GLN A 10 -5.97 -5.25 -11.82
C GLN A 10 -6.15 -4.82 -13.29
N PRO A 11 -6.29 -5.77 -14.19
CA PRO A 11 -6.23 -5.52 -15.65
C PRO A 11 -7.43 -4.71 -16.17
N CYS A 12 -8.47 -4.51 -15.34
CA CYS A 12 -9.72 -3.88 -15.73
C CYS A 12 -10.24 -2.93 -14.62
N ALA A 13 -11.16 -2.04 -15.02
CA ALA A 13 -11.73 -1.04 -14.14
C ALA A 13 -12.78 -1.58 -13.16
N THR A 14 -13.41 -2.71 -13.46
CA THR A 14 -14.47 -3.30 -12.62
C THR A 14 -14.09 -4.70 -12.13
N LEU A 15 -14.66 -5.09 -10.99
CA LEU A 15 -14.46 -6.43 -10.43
C LEU A 15 -14.95 -7.52 -11.39
N ALA A 16 -16.09 -7.32 -12.05
CA ALA A 16 -16.64 -8.27 -12.99
C ALA A 16 -15.73 -8.53 -14.19
N GLU A 17 -15.11 -7.48 -14.71
CA GLU A 17 -14.16 -7.58 -15.81
C GLU A 17 -12.86 -8.26 -15.35
N CYS A 18 -12.35 -7.93 -14.16
CA CYS A 18 -11.19 -8.60 -13.57
C CYS A 18 -11.45 -10.10 -13.38
N LEU A 19 -12.63 -10.49 -12.92
CA LEU A 19 -13.04 -11.90 -12.81
C LEU A 19 -13.10 -12.60 -14.17
N THR A 20 -13.53 -11.89 -15.22
CA THR A 20 -13.51 -12.43 -16.59
C THR A 20 -12.07 -12.72 -17.05
N VAL A 21 -11.15 -11.80 -16.79
CA VAL A 21 -9.72 -12.02 -17.09
C VAL A 21 -9.17 -13.19 -16.27
N ARG A 22 -9.48 -13.22 -14.97
CA ARG A 22 -9.03 -14.28 -14.04
C ARG A 22 -9.45 -15.67 -14.51
N ALA A 23 -10.67 -15.81 -15.04
CA ALA A 23 -11.16 -17.08 -15.55
C ALA A 23 -10.35 -17.63 -16.75
N HIS A 24 -9.57 -16.78 -17.43
CA HIS A 24 -8.80 -17.12 -18.62
C HIS A 24 -7.27 -17.01 -18.43
N ALA A 25 -6.82 -16.48 -17.28
CA ALA A 25 -5.41 -16.29 -16.95
C ALA A 25 -5.03 -17.17 -15.75
N PRO A 26 -4.06 -18.08 -15.89
CA PRO A 26 -3.60 -18.93 -14.79
C PRO A 26 -2.71 -18.18 -13.79
N GLN A 27 -2.27 -16.97 -14.12
CA GLN A 27 -1.37 -16.19 -13.30
C GLN A 27 -2.09 -15.65 -12.04
N PRO A 28 -1.36 -15.53 -10.92
CA PRO A 28 -1.90 -14.89 -9.73
C PRO A 28 -2.33 -13.45 -10.00
N MET A 29 -3.46 -13.05 -9.41
CA MET A 29 -4.04 -11.72 -9.61
C MET A 29 -3.87 -10.85 -8.37
N VAL A 30 -3.39 -9.63 -8.61
CA VAL A 30 -3.34 -8.54 -7.62
C VAL A 30 -4.53 -7.61 -7.86
N ILE A 31 -5.27 -7.26 -6.83
CA ILE A 31 -6.32 -6.24 -6.89
C ILE A 31 -5.84 -4.98 -6.16
N ASP A 32 -5.99 -3.83 -6.81
CA ASP A 32 -5.47 -2.54 -6.36
C ASP A 32 -6.57 -1.45 -6.28
N GLU A 33 -6.86 -0.73 -7.36
CA GLU A 33 -7.74 0.45 -7.37
C GLU A 33 -9.16 0.15 -6.87
N LEU A 34 -9.62 -1.05 -7.01
CA LEU A 34 -10.93 -1.49 -6.51
C LEU A 34 -11.00 -1.54 -4.98
N ILE A 35 -9.85 -1.58 -4.29
CA ILE A 35 -9.81 -1.65 -2.83
C ILE A 35 -9.86 -0.25 -2.23
N THR A 36 -11.06 0.26 -2.09
CA THR A 36 -11.34 1.58 -1.50
C THR A 36 -11.76 1.51 -0.04
N GLY A 37 -11.80 0.32 0.55
CA GLY A 37 -12.15 0.08 1.94
C GLY A 37 -12.48 -1.38 2.23
N VAL A 38 -12.93 -1.67 3.45
CA VAL A 38 -13.23 -3.03 3.91
C VAL A 38 -14.34 -3.70 3.08
N GLY A 39 -15.40 -2.98 2.73
CA GLY A 39 -16.50 -3.54 1.94
C GLY A 39 -16.04 -4.07 0.57
N PRO A 40 -15.43 -3.23 -0.29
CA PRO A 40 -14.86 -3.65 -1.57
C PRO A 40 -13.80 -4.77 -1.43
N PHE A 41 -12.97 -4.74 -0.39
CA PHE A 41 -12.03 -5.81 -0.09
C PHE A 41 -12.74 -7.15 0.11
N LEU A 42 -13.76 -7.19 0.98
CA LEU A 42 -14.52 -8.42 1.25
C LEU A 42 -15.27 -8.92 0.01
N GLN A 43 -15.82 -8.01 -0.82
CA GLN A 43 -16.44 -8.39 -2.09
C GLN A 43 -15.45 -9.06 -3.04
N ALA A 44 -14.27 -8.49 -3.21
CA ALA A 44 -13.22 -9.06 -4.06
C ALA A 44 -12.74 -10.42 -3.53
N TRP A 45 -12.57 -10.54 -2.22
CA TRP A 45 -12.18 -11.78 -1.58
C TRP A 45 -13.23 -12.88 -1.75
N GLN A 46 -14.52 -12.59 -1.44
CA GLN A 46 -15.63 -13.55 -1.59
C GLN A 46 -15.82 -14.02 -3.04
N ALA A 47 -15.56 -13.13 -3.99
CA ALA A 47 -15.60 -13.46 -5.42
C ALA A 47 -14.39 -14.28 -5.89
N GLY A 48 -13.39 -14.52 -5.04
CA GLY A 48 -12.14 -15.19 -5.42
C GLY A 48 -11.30 -14.40 -6.43
N ALA A 49 -11.40 -13.07 -6.42
CA ALA A 49 -10.78 -12.23 -7.44
C ALA A 49 -9.27 -12.04 -7.25
N MET A 50 -8.73 -12.27 -6.04
CA MET A 50 -7.35 -11.88 -5.72
C MET A 50 -6.57 -12.99 -5.03
N ASP A 51 -5.29 -13.04 -5.34
CA ASP A 51 -4.26 -13.79 -4.60
C ASP A 51 -3.41 -12.85 -3.76
N VAL A 52 -3.25 -11.61 -4.23
CA VAL A 52 -2.57 -10.50 -3.54
C VAL A 52 -3.45 -9.26 -3.58
N VAL A 53 -3.40 -8.45 -2.54
CA VAL A 53 -4.08 -7.15 -2.49
C VAL A 53 -3.09 -6.01 -2.31
N ASN A 54 -3.27 -4.91 -3.03
CA ASN A 54 -2.54 -3.67 -2.78
C ASN A 54 -3.34 -2.79 -1.80
N ILE A 55 -2.74 -2.50 -0.66
CA ILE A 55 -3.31 -1.61 0.37
C ILE A 55 -2.67 -0.24 0.24
N LYS A 56 -3.38 0.71 -0.35
CA LYS A 56 -2.96 2.12 -0.45
C LYS A 56 -3.56 2.91 0.72
N ILE A 57 -2.69 3.35 1.63
CA ILE A 57 -3.07 3.93 2.93
C ILE A 57 -4.03 5.11 2.75
N SER A 58 -3.74 6.04 1.85
CA SER A 58 -4.59 7.21 1.60
C SER A 58 -5.93 6.83 0.97
N ARG A 59 -5.95 5.88 0.02
CA ARG A 59 -7.16 5.45 -0.67
C ARG A 59 -8.19 4.83 0.27
N VAL A 60 -7.74 4.05 1.24
CA VAL A 60 -8.64 3.40 2.19
C VAL A 60 -9.02 4.29 3.38
N GLY A 61 -8.48 5.53 3.46
CA GLY A 61 -8.83 6.53 4.47
C GLY A 61 -7.88 6.58 5.67
N GLY A 62 -6.61 6.25 5.49
CA GLY A 62 -5.54 6.41 6.46
C GLY A 62 -5.13 5.12 7.18
N LEU A 63 -4.13 5.25 8.07
CA LEU A 63 -3.47 4.12 8.74
C LEU A 63 -4.43 3.21 9.52
N THR A 64 -5.43 3.77 10.21
CA THR A 64 -6.40 2.97 10.98
C THR A 64 -7.19 2.03 10.08
N LYS A 65 -7.65 2.52 8.93
CA LYS A 65 -8.40 1.72 7.95
C LYS A 65 -7.51 0.72 7.23
N ALA A 66 -6.31 1.15 6.85
CA ALA A 66 -5.31 0.27 6.22
C ALA A 66 -4.94 -0.90 7.16
N ARG A 67 -4.74 -0.62 8.46
CA ARG A 67 -4.51 -1.66 9.48
C ARG A 67 -5.67 -2.65 9.58
N GLN A 68 -6.92 -2.17 9.54
CA GLN A 68 -8.09 -3.05 9.58
C GLN A 68 -8.10 -4.04 8.40
N ILE A 69 -7.77 -3.55 7.19
CA ILE A 69 -7.67 -4.43 6.00
C ILE A 69 -6.48 -5.38 6.14
N ARG A 70 -5.31 -4.90 6.61
CA ARG A 70 -4.15 -5.73 6.90
C ARG A 70 -4.47 -6.88 7.86
N ASP A 71 -5.16 -6.58 8.98
CA ASP A 71 -5.54 -7.59 9.99
C ASP A 71 -6.53 -8.61 9.39
N LEU A 72 -7.43 -8.19 8.52
CA LEU A 72 -8.30 -9.09 7.75
C LEU A 72 -7.51 -9.97 6.79
N CYS A 73 -6.54 -9.41 6.07
CA CYS A 73 -5.66 -10.19 5.17
C CYS A 73 -4.93 -11.29 5.93
N GLU A 74 -4.33 -10.98 7.08
CA GLU A 74 -3.66 -11.96 7.92
C GLU A 74 -4.61 -13.06 8.40
N GLY A 75 -5.84 -12.69 8.81
CA GLY A 75 -6.86 -13.65 9.25
C GLY A 75 -7.42 -14.54 8.13
N LEU A 76 -7.45 -14.04 6.91
CA LEU A 76 -7.99 -14.72 5.72
C LEU A 76 -6.90 -15.41 4.87
N GLY A 77 -5.64 -15.27 5.23
CA GLY A 77 -4.52 -15.87 4.49
C GLY A 77 -4.20 -15.16 3.17
N ILE A 78 -4.51 -13.86 3.05
CA ILE A 78 -4.25 -13.07 1.83
C ILE A 78 -2.92 -12.34 1.97
N VAL A 79 -2.08 -12.50 0.97
CA VAL A 79 -0.80 -11.78 0.86
C VAL A 79 -1.06 -10.34 0.39
N MET A 80 -0.28 -9.37 0.86
CA MET A 80 -0.53 -7.97 0.58
C MET A 80 0.73 -7.17 0.23
N THR A 81 0.57 -6.19 -0.62
CA THR A 81 1.49 -5.07 -0.79
C THR A 81 1.01 -3.91 0.09
N ILE A 82 1.93 -3.30 0.83
CA ILE A 82 1.66 -2.07 1.58
C ILE A 82 2.30 -0.90 0.84
N GLU A 83 1.44 0.01 0.38
CA GLU A 83 1.86 1.14 -0.43
C GLU A 83 0.94 2.36 -0.26
N ASP A 84 1.05 3.34 -1.15
CA ASP A 84 0.10 4.45 -1.28
C ASP A 84 -0.09 4.83 -2.77
N SER A 85 -0.96 5.79 -3.05
CA SER A 85 -1.17 6.29 -4.41
C SER A 85 -0.01 7.14 -4.89
N TRP A 86 0.57 7.92 -4.00
CA TRP A 86 1.76 8.75 -4.18
C TRP A 86 2.21 9.30 -2.82
N GLY A 87 3.36 10.00 -2.81
CA GLY A 87 3.79 10.71 -1.60
C GLY A 87 5.30 10.93 -1.55
N GLY A 88 5.73 11.46 -0.42
CA GLY A 88 7.13 11.68 -0.06
C GLY A 88 7.45 11.02 1.27
N ASP A 89 8.16 11.74 2.13
CA ASP A 89 8.66 11.21 3.40
C ASP A 89 7.55 10.75 4.35
N LEU A 90 6.44 11.49 4.45
CA LEU A 90 5.33 11.14 5.33
C LEU A 90 4.63 9.85 4.89
N ALA A 91 4.32 9.73 3.59
CA ALA A 91 3.69 8.52 3.04
C ALA A 91 4.62 7.32 3.17
N THR A 92 5.91 7.47 2.81
CA THR A 92 6.91 6.39 2.96
C THR A 92 7.05 5.94 4.41
N THR A 93 7.01 6.87 5.36
CA THR A 93 7.08 6.55 6.79
C THR A 93 5.85 5.78 7.25
N ALA A 94 4.66 6.20 6.84
CA ALA A 94 3.42 5.49 7.15
C ALA A 94 3.42 4.06 6.57
N ILE A 95 3.89 3.90 5.34
CA ILE A 95 4.08 2.59 4.70
C ILE A 95 5.05 1.73 5.52
N ALA A 96 6.21 2.30 5.93
CA ALA A 96 7.21 1.58 6.71
C ALA A 96 6.63 1.06 8.04
N HIS A 97 5.84 1.86 8.75
CA HIS A 97 5.19 1.44 9.99
C HIS A 97 4.17 0.32 9.77
N LEU A 98 3.31 0.45 8.78
CA LEU A 98 2.30 -0.58 8.52
C LEU A 98 2.96 -1.88 8.03
N ALA A 99 3.89 -1.80 7.09
CA ALA A 99 4.63 -2.96 6.58
C ALA A 99 5.47 -3.62 7.67
N GLY A 100 6.19 -2.82 8.48
CA GLY A 100 7.02 -3.33 9.57
C GLY A 100 6.23 -3.98 10.72
N SER A 101 4.94 -3.70 10.82
CA SER A 101 4.01 -4.34 11.77
C SER A 101 3.18 -5.48 11.16
N THR A 102 3.39 -5.78 9.88
CA THR A 102 2.74 -6.89 9.18
C THR A 102 3.57 -8.16 9.32
N ARG A 103 2.93 -9.30 9.52
CA ARG A 103 3.62 -10.59 9.60
C ARG A 103 4.34 -10.88 8.27
N PRO A 104 5.64 -11.26 8.28
CA PRO A 104 6.46 -11.40 7.07
C PRO A 104 5.87 -12.32 6.00
N GLU A 105 5.17 -13.39 6.39
CA GLU A 105 4.56 -14.35 5.48
C GLU A 105 3.38 -13.79 4.68
N PHE A 106 2.81 -12.65 5.12
CA PHE A 106 1.71 -11.96 4.43
C PHE A 106 2.16 -10.68 3.74
N LEU A 107 3.40 -10.24 3.93
CA LEU A 107 3.94 -9.06 3.27
C LEU A 107 4.61 -9.46 1.95
N PHE A 108 3.93 -9.22 0.82
CA PHE A 108 4.50 -9.47 -0.50
C PHE A 108 5.59 -8.45 -0.82
N THR A 109 5.27 -7.15 -0.71
CA THR A 109 6.23 -6.07 -0.88
C THR A 109 5.73 -4.77 -0.25
N SER A 110 6.58 -3.74 -0.25
CA SER A 110 6.22 -2.37 0.12
C SER A 110 6.98 -1.37 -0.75
N THR A 111 6.46 -0.15 -0.86
CA THR A 111 7.00 0.91 -1.70
C THR A 111 7.64 2.00 -0.85
N ASP A 112 8.60 2.73 -1.42
CA ASP A 112 9.19 3.93 -0.86
C ASP A 112 9.02 5.10 -1.82
N PHE A 113 8.02 5.96 -1.62
CA PHE A 113 7.74 7.08 -2.52
C PHE A 113 8.73 8.23 -2.42
N ASN A 114 9.42 8.38 -1.31
CA ASN A 114 10.43 9.42 -1.15
C ASN A 114 11.71 9.19 -2.00
N SER A 115 11.85 8.04 -2.64
CA SER A 115 12.89 7.81 -3.66
C SER A 115 12.51 8.34 -5.04
N TYR A 116 11.24 8.75 -5.24
CA TYR A 116 10.71 9.26 -6.51
C TYR A 116 10.58 10.78 -6.54
N VAL A 117 10.91 11.48 -5.45
CA VAL A 117 10.79 12.93 -5.32
C VAL A 117 12.12 13.55 -4.90
N ASP A 118 12.41 14.74 -5.44
CA ASP A 118 13.64 15.48 -5.12
C ASP A 118 13.52 16.27 -3.81
N LEU A 119 12.30 16.67 -3.43
CA LEU A 119 12.06 17.40 -2.20
C LEU A 119 11.89 16.45 -1.02
N SER A 120 12.76 16.58 -0.02
CA SER A 120 12.60 15.93 1.28
C SER A 120 12.01 16.90 2.29
N LEU A 121 11.02 16.43 3.06
CA LEU A 121 10.37 17.20 4.13
C LEU A 121 10.95 16.86 5.51
N ALA A 122 11.70 15.76 5.64
CA ALA A 122 12.28 15.30 6.89
C ALA A 122 13.64 14.63 6.62
N ASP A 123 14.70 15.22 7.20
CA ASP A 123 16.07 14.70 6.99
C ASP A 123 16.30 13.33 7.65
N ASP A 124 15.49 13.00 8.66
CA ASP A 124 15.47 11.70 9.37
C ASP A 124 14.44 10.70 8.82
N ALA A 125 13.79 11.02 7.70
CA ALA A 125 12.88 10.09 7.05
C ALA A 125 13.58 8.79 6.60
N PRO A 126 12.90 7.64 6.68
CA PRO A 126 13.49 6.38 6.28
C PRO A 126 13.87 6.40 4.79
N ARG A 127 15.04 5.87 4.47
CA ARG A 127 15.56 5.74 3.11
C ARG A 127 15.86 4.28 2.80
N ARG A 128 15.50 3.84 1.60
CA ARG A 128 15.84 2.49 1.16
C ARG A 128 17.36 2.29 1.05
N ARG A 129 17.86 1.26 1.72
CA ARG A 129 19.26 0.85 1.67
C ARG A 129 19.32 -0.66 1.42
N ASN A 130 19.99 -1.06 0.35
CA ASN A 130 20.12 -2.47 -0.02
C ASN A 130 18.77 -3.22 -0.07
N GLY A 131 17.75 -2.62 -0.68
CA GLY A 131 16.42 -3.18 -0.80
C GLY A 131 15.58 -3.21 0.49
N ARG A 132 16.05 -2.57 1.56
CA ARG A 132 15.37 -2.54 2.87
C ARG A 132 15.08 -1.11 3.31
N LEU A 133 13.98 -0.94 4.03
CA LEU A 133 13.55 0.30 4.67
C LEU A 133 13.45 0.08 6.18
N ALA A 134 14.15 0.91 6.97
CA ALA A 134 14.06 0.84 8.43
C ALA A 134 12.78 1.53 8.90
N VAL A 135 12.09 0.95 9.88
CA VAL A 135 10.96 1.58 10.55
C VAL A 135 11.48 2.57 11.59
N PRO A 136 11.08 3.86 11.57
CA PRO A 136 11.46 4.80 12.61
C PRO A 136 10.89 4.40 13.98
N THR A 137 11.61 4.72 15.06
CA THR A 137 11.26 4.30 16.42
C THR A 137 10.84 5.45 17.35
N GLY A 138 10.84 6.70 16.85
CA GLY A 138 10.43 7.88 17.61
C GLY A 138 8.90 7.96 17.78
N PRO A 139 8.41 8.93 18.58
CA PRO A 139 6.98 9.17 18.77
C PRO A 139 6.26 9.51 17.46
N GLY A 140 4.98 9.14 17.33
CA GLY A 140 4.16 9.39 16.15
C GLY A 140 4.68 8.61 14.95
N LEU A 141 4.99 9.29 13.85
CA LEU A 141 5.66 8.70 12.69
C LEU A 141 7.16 8.48 12.91
N GLY A 142 7.73 9.04 14.00
CA GLY A 142 9.15 8.89 14.34
C GLY A 142 10.09 9.69 13.44
N ILE A 143 9.60 10.72 12.76
CA ILE A 143 10.36 11.67 11.94
C ILE A 143 10.01 13.11 12.31
N HIS A 144 10.90 14.06 11.99
CA HIS A 144 10.72 15.49 12.24
C HIS A 144 10.52 16.23 10.92
N VAL A 145 9.28 16.67 10.68
CA VAL A 145 8.95 17.43 9.48
C VAL A 145 9.43 18.86 9.60
N ASP A 146 10.22 19.33 8.63
CA ASP A 146 10.56 20.75 8.50
C ASP A 146 9.44 21.51 7.79
N GLU A 147 8.52 22.09 8.58
CA GLU A 147 7.36 22.81 8.06
C GLU A 147 7.73 23.97 7.14
N ARG A 148 8.94 24.54 7.26
CA ARG A 148 9.41 25.61 6.34
C ARG A 148 9.53 25.14 4.91
N ARG A 149 9.75 23.84 4.69
CA ARG A 149 9.84 23.22 3.36
C ARG A 149 8.47 23.01 2.71
N LEU A 150 7.37 23.12 3.48
CA LEU A 150 6.00 22.98 2.95
C LEU A 150 5.52 24.24 2.23
N GLY A 151 6.16 25.40 2.45
CA GLY A 151 5.69 26.69 1.94
C GLY A 151 4.46 27.19 2.67
N SER A 152 3.75 28.16 2.06
CA SER A 152 2.53 28.72 2.64
C SER A 152 1.36 27.76 2.50
N PRO A 153 0.51 27.59 3.54
CA PRO A 153 -0.67 26.75 3.44
C PRO A 153 -1.67 27.35 2.46
N ILE A 154 -2.21 26.50 1.58
CA ILE A 154 -3.25 26.88 0.62
C ILE A 154 -4.67 26.76 1.21
N LEU A 155 -4.82 26.02 2.30
CA LEU A 155 -6.06 25.86 3.04
C LEU A 155 -5.73 25.58 4.51
N SER A 156 -6.43 26.27 5.42
CA SER A 156 -6.41 25.98 6.86
C SER A 156 -7.83 25.69 7.32
N LEU A 157 -8.03 24.58 8.03
CA LEU A 157 -9.30 24.20 8.63
C LEU A 157 -9.16 24.36 10.14
N SER A 158 -10.10 25.10 10.75
CA SER A 158 -10.18 25.32 12.20
C SER A 158 -11.27 24.45 12.82
#